data_c2c5918739f640ccc6319ba808b3a5d7
#
_entry.id   c2c5918739f640ccc6319ba808b3a5d7
#
_cell.length_a   1.000
_cell.length_b   1.000
_cell.length_c   1.000
_cell.angle_alpha   90.00
_cell.angle_beta   90.00
_cell.angle_gamma   90.00
#
_symmetry.space_group_name_H-M   'P 1'
#
loop_
_entity.id
_entity.type
_entity.pdbx_description
1 polymer ?
#
loop_
_entity_poly.entity_id
_entity_poly.type
_entity_poly.pdbx_seq_one_letter_code
_entity_poly.pdbx_strand_id
1 'polypeptide(L)'
;MNMLVDGEWRTDAYQATNEDGEFDRQETTFRDWIQDDPDAEYPAESGRYHVYISRACPWAHRVAMARRLLGLEDDISLSIVEPVRYEDGWEFSEEYPDPVYGEDYLRDIYTRADSDYTGRVTVPVLWDRERETIVNNESREIMRMLDTEFDDANGVDLWPEGYRDAVDQAIDEIYDPINNGVYRAGFADTQAAHEAAIEDLFDALDRWEAVLDEQRFLAGDVFTEADIAMFATLIRFDHVYHTHFKCNRRAIHEYPNLWNYTKEIYQFPGVAETVKLDHITRHYYMSHDDVNPKRLVPSGPDIDFSEPHDRDRLPADLPSELRADAAVADD
;
A
#
# COMPACT_ATOMS: atom_id res chain seq x y z
N MET A 1 8.80 -9.16 -17.28
CA MET A 1 8.07 -9.52 -16.03
C MET A 1 6.94 -10.50 -16.34
N ASN A 2 6.34 -11.08 -15.31
CA ASN A 2 5.37 -12.17 -15.40
C ASN A 2 3.92 -11.66 -15.41
N MET A 3 3.05 -12.30 -16.20
CA MET A 3 1.62 -12.02 -16.25
C MET A 3 0.84 -13.24 -16.73
N LEU A 4 -0.47 -13.23 -16.58
CA LEU A 4 -1.39 -14.15 -17.27
C LEU A 4 -1.69 -13.62 -18.66
N VAL A 5 -1.79 -14.52 -19.64
CA VAL A 5 -2.24 -14.26 -21.02
C VAL A 5 -3.21 -15.36 -21.41
N ASP A 6 -4.47 -15.01 -21.63
CA ASP A 6 -5.57 -15.95 -21.90
C ASP A 6 -5.61 -17.08 -20.85
N GLY A 7 -5.45 -16.72 -19.55
CA GLY A 7 -5.42 -17.65 -18.43
C GLY A 7 -4.12 -18.44 -18.25
N GLU A 8 -3.15 -18.33 -19.17
CA GLU A 8 -1.88 -19.02 -19.09
C GLU A 8 -0.78 -18.14 -18.48
N TRP A 9 -0.03 -18.68 -17.49
CA TRP A 9 1.08 -17.96 -16.88
C TRP A 9 2.28 -17.84 -17.81
N ARG A 10 2.72 -16.61 -18.05
CA ARG A 10 3.85 -16.28 -18.94
C ARG A 10 4.90 -15.47 -18.19
N THR A 11 6.17 -15.84 -18.35
CA THR A 11 7.31 -15.16 -17.71
C THR A 11 7.96 -14.08 -18.58
N ASP A 12 7.56 -14.00 -19.84
CA ASP A 12 8.16 -13.15 -20.89
C ASP A 12 7.19 -12.13 -21.52
N ALA A 13 5.96 -12.04 -20.99
CA ALA A 13 4.86 -11.33 -21.67
C ALA A 13 4.70 -9.86 -21.29
N TYR A 14 5.29 -9.39 -20.17
CA TYR A 14 5.13 -8.03 -19.70
C TYR A 14 6.42 -7.22 -19.80
N GLN A 15 6.34 -6.06 -20.46
CA GLN A 15 7.36 -5.03 -20.46
C GLN A 15 6.92 -3.88 -19.55
N ALA A 16 7.77 -3.53 -18.59
CA ALA A 16 7.42 -2.55 -17.55
C ALA A 16 7.75 -1.10 -17.95
N THR A 17 8.37 -0.90 -19.10
CA THR A 17 8.80 0.42 -19.59
C THR A 17 8.30 0.69 -21.00
N ASN A 18 8.02 1.97 -21.29
CA ASN A 18 7.67 2.46 -22.61
C ASN A 18 8.92 2.64 -23.52
N GLU A 19 8.73 3.14 -24.75
CA GLU A 19 9.81 3.36 -25.72
C GLU A 19 10.87 4.40 -25.26
N ASP A 20 10.50 5.31 -24.36
CA ASP A 20 11.40 6.32 -23.78
C ASP A 20 12.14 5.80 -22.54
N GLY A 21 11.87 4.56 -22.11
CA GLY A 21 12.45 3.91 -20.94
C GLY A 21 11.84 4.36 -19.61
N GLU A 22 10.65 4.93 -19.65
CA GLU A 22 9.88 5.30 -18.47
C GLU A 22 9.03 4.12 -17.99
N PHE A 23 8.89 3.99 -16.68
CA PHE A 23 8.04 2.96 -16.09
C PHE A 23 6.56 3.18 -16.44
N ASP A 24 5.96 2.18 -17.08
CA ASP A 24 4.55 2.16 -17.47
C ASP A 24 3.78 1.15 -16.62
N ARG A 25 2.89 1.66 -15.76
CA ARG A 25 2.10 0.82 -14.87
C ARG A 25 0.81 0.41 -15.55
N GLN A 26 0.61 -0.90 -15.74
CA GLN A 26 -0.67 -1.42 -16.22
C GLN A 26 -1.79 -1.08 -15.23
N GLU A 27 -2.91 -0.56 -15.75
CA GLU A 27 -4.11 -0.30 -14.96
C GLU A 27 -4.73 -1.60 -14.41
N THR A 28 -5.42 -1.49 -13.28
CA THR A 28 -6.18 -2.57 -12.67
C THR A 28 -7.49 -2.81 -13.43
N THR A 29 -7.92 -4.06 -13.52
CA THR A 29 -9.06 -4.46 -14.36
C THR A 29 -10.33 -4.83 -13.58
N PHE A 30 -10.17 -5.26 -12.33
CA PHE A 30 -11.31 -5.55 -11.46
C PHE A 30 -11.65 -4.28 -10.67
N ARG A 31 -12.81 -3.67 -10.96
CA ARG A 31 -13.21 -2.35 -10.44
C ARG A 31 -14.67 -2.32 -9.98
N ASP A 32 -15.22 -3.48 -9.60
CA ASP A 32 -16.56 -3.54 -9.00
C ASP A 32 -16.55 -2.97 -7.57
N TRP A 33 -17.73 -2.68 -7.02
CA TRP A 33 -17.89 -1.93 -5.78
C TRP A 33 -18.78 -2.68 -4.79
N ILE A 34 -18.32 -2.84 -3.54
CA ILE A 34 -19.19 -3.25 -2.42
C ILE A 34 -20.10 -2.07 -2.07
N GLN A 35 -21.34 -2.35 -1.70
CA GLN A 35 -22.34 -1.32 -1.37
C GLN A 35 -23.08 -1.69 -0.07
N ASP A 36 -23.35 -0.71 0.77
CA ASP A 36 -24.25 -0.83 1.93
C ASP A 36 -25.72 -0.88 1.47
N ASP A 37 -26.03 -1.88 0.65
CA ASP A 37 -27.36 -2.22 0.17
C ASP A 37 -27.48 -3.75 0.08
N PRO A 38 -28.36 -4.39 0.87
CA PRO A 38 -28.49 -5.86 0.86
C PRO A 38 -28.96 -6.45 -0.49
N ASP A 39 -29.51 -5.63 -1.38
CA ASP A 39 -29.95 -6.04 -2.71
C ASP A 39 -28.87 -5.75 -3.79
N ALA A 40 -27.72 -5.20 -3.40
CA ALA A 40 -26.59 -4.93 -4.32
C ALA A 40 -25.97 -6.21 -4.88
N GLU A 41 -25.21 -6.08 -5.94
CA GLU A 41 -24.44 -7.20 -6.49
C GLU A 41 -23.38 -7.69 -5.50
N TYR A 42 -22.73 -6.77 -4.81
CA TYR A 42 -21.73 -7.00 -3.76
C TYR A 42 -22.17 -6.27 -2.50
N PRO A 43 -23.09 -6.82 -1.68
CA PRO A 43 -23.53 -6.17 -0.45
C PRO A 43 -22.42 -6.16 0.62
N ALA A 44 -22.37 -5.14 1.46
CA ALA A 44 -21.46 -5.07 2.61
C ALA A 44 -21.89 -6.07 3.71
N GLU A 45 -21.41 -7.30 3.61
CA GLU A 45 -21.79 -8.41 4.48
C GLU A 45 -20.56 -8.93 5.25
N SER A 46 -20.69 -8.96 6.59
CA SER A 46 -19.64 -9.46 7.48
C SER A 46 -19.27 -10.93 7.19
N GLY A 47 -17.98 -11.23 7.10
CA GLY A 47 -17.46 -12.58 6.85
C GLY A 47 -17.48 -13.03 5.39
N ARG A 48 -18.11 -12.29 4.48
CA ARG A 48 -18.22 -12.63 3.06
C ARG A 48 -16.92 -12.38 2.30
N TYR A 49 -16.22 -11.29 2.62
CA TYR A 49 -15.06 -10.87 1.86
C TYR A 49 -13.74 -11.33 2.45
N HIS A 50 -12.76 -11.49 1.56
CA HIS A 50 -11.39 -11.83 1.91
C HIS A 50 -10.39 -10.96 1.15
N VAL A 51 -9.34 -10.50 1.81
CA VAL A 51 -8.30 -9.70 1.18
C VAL A 51 -7.00 -10.48 1.08
N TYR A 52 -6.43 -10.61 -0.12
CA TYR A 52 -5.08 -11.13 -0.32
C TYR A 52 -4.11 -9.96 -0.42
N ILE A 53 -3.04 -10.01 0.37
CA ILE A 53 -2.01 -8.97 0.43
C ILE A 53 -0.60 -9.53 0.36
N SER A 54 0.36 -8.67 0.03
CA SER A 54 1.75 -8.81 0.43
C SER A 54 2.08 -7.71 1.44
N ARG A 55 2.67 -8.05 2.57
CA ARG A 55 3.13 -7.06 3.56
C ARG A 55 4.24 -6.14 3.01
N ALA A 56 4.93 -6.59 1.96
CA ALA A 56 5.93 -5.79 1.28
C ALA A 56 5.32 -4.70 0.37
N CYS A 57 4.16 -4.97 -0.24
CA CYS A 57 3.54 -4.08 -1.22
C CYS A 57 2.92 -2.84 -0.55
N PRO A 58 3.29 -1.59 -0.95
CA PRO A 58 2.71 -0.38 -0.36
C PRO A 58 1.22 -0.22 -0.70
N TRP A 59 0.79 -0.66 -1.88
CA TRP A 59 -0.61 -0.61 -2.29
C TRP A 59 -1.48 -1.53 -1.41
N ALA A 60 -1.03 -2.76 -1.17
CA ALA A 60 -1.72 -3.70 -0.29
C ALA A 60 -1.64 -3.29 1.20
N HIS A 61 -0.56 -2.61 1.61
CA HIS A 61 -0.42 -2.07 2.96
C HIS A 61 -1.49 -1.03 3.30
N ARG A 62 -1.89 -0.19 2.32
CA ARG A 62 -3.00 0.76 2.50
C ARG A 62 -4.27 0.06 2.95
N VAL A 63 -4.63 -1.02 2.28
CA VAL A 63 -5.85 -1.81 2.58
C VAL A 63 -5.74 -2.51 3.94
N ALA A 64 -4.58 -3.11 4.23
CA ALA A 64 -4.35 -3.75 5.53
C ALA A 64 -4.42 -2.76 6.69
N MET A 65 -3.90 -1.55 6.49
CA MET A 65 -3.91 -0.48 7.48
C MET A 65 -5.32 0.09 7.67
N ALA A 66 -6.06 0.38 6.58
CA ALA A 66 -7.45 0.84 6.66
C ALA A 66 -8.33 -0.20 7.39
N ARG A 67 -8.25 -1.48 7.00
CA ARG A 67 -8.98 -2.58 7.66
C ARG A 67 -8.71 -2.61 9.17
N ARG A 68 -7.45 -2.39 9.59
CA ARG A 68 -7.06 -2.37 11.01
C ARG A 68 -7.59 -1.15 11.76
N LEU A 69 -7.48 0.03 11.16
CA LEU A 69 -7.90 1.29 11.78
C LEU A 69 -9.43 1.40 11.90
N LEU A 70 -10.16 0.84 10.94
CA LEU A 70 -11.62 0.77 10.94
C LEU A 70 -12.18 -0.35 11.83
N GLY A 71 -11.32 -1.25 12.35
CA GLY A 71 -11.74 -2.35 13.23
C GLY A 71 -12.47 -3.49 12.50
N LEU A 72 -12.18 -3.69 11.21
CA LEU A 72 -12.88 -4.65 10.34
C LEU A 72 -12.21 -6.05 10.29
N GLU A 73 -11.39 -6.41 11.32
CA GLU A 73 -10.69 -7.68 11.29
C GLU A 73 -11.60 -8.90 11.42
N ASP A 74 -12.72 -8.76 12.11
CA ASP A 74 -13.70 -9.83 12.26
C ASP A 74 -14.65 -9.90 11.05
N ASP A 75 -14.84 -8.79 10.31
CA ASP A 75 -15.73 -8.70 9.16
C ASP A 75 -15.09 -9.15 7.85
N ILE A 76 -13.81 -8.80 7.66
CA ILE A 76 -13.07 -9.06 6.43
C ILE A 76 -11.79 -9.81 6.77
N SER A 77 -11.72 -11.07 6.40
CA SER A 77 -10.53 -11.90 6.62
C SER A 77 -9.38 -11.51 5.67
N LEU A 78 -8.13 -11.88 6.05
CA LEU A 78 -6.95 -11.48 5.31
C LEU A 78 -5.95 -12.63 5.22
N SER A 79 -5.36 -12.82 4.03
CA SER A 79 -4.21 -13.71 3.79
C SER A 79 -3.02 -12.96 3.23
N ILE A 80 -1.85 -13.51 3.50
CA ILE A 80 -0.57 -12.92 3.14
C ILE A 80 0.15 -13.89 2.20
N VAL A 81 0.70 -13.37 1.09
CA VAL A 81 1.60 -14.13 0.22
C VAL A 81 3.04 -14.05 0.73
N GLU A 82 3.88 -15.01 0.32
CA GLU A 82 5.32 -14.97 0.59
C GLU A 82 5.94 -13.61 0.19
N PRO A 83 6.88 -13.09 0.97
CA PRO A 83 7.51 -11.81 0.67
C PRO A 83 8.31 -11.84 -0.62
N VAL A 84 8.96 -12.94 -0.94
CA VAL A 84 9.84 -13.04 -2.11
C VAL A 84 9.08 -13.63 -3.29
N ARG A 85 9.11 -12.92 -4.40
CA ARG A 85 8.44 -13.28 -5.65
C ARG A 85 9.46 -13.65 -6.71
N TYR A 86 9.36 -14.86 -7.25
CA TYR A 86 10.19 -15.36 -8.33
C TYR A 86 9.40 -15.55 -9.64
N GLU A 87 9.84 -16.49 -10.48
CA GLU A 87 9.25 -16.77 -11.79
C GLU A 87 7.78 -17.18 -11.73
N ASP A 88 7.35 -17.81 -10.62
CA ASP A 88 5.97 -18.25 -10.39
C ASP A 88 5.04 -17.15 -9.85
N GLY A 89 5.56 -15.96 -9.58
CA GLY A 89 4.77 -14.84 -9.07
C GLY A 89 4.61 -14.88 -7.56
N TRP A 90 3.43 -14.48 -7.06
CA TRP A 90 3.08 -14.50 -5.65
C TRP A 90 2.69 -15.91 -5.23
N GLU A 91 3.37 -16.46 -4.22
CA GLU A 91 3.24 -17.82 -3.72
C GLU A 91 2.59 -17.84 -2.32
N PHE A 92 1.80 -18.85 -2.04
CA PHE A 92 1.38 -19.23 -0.69
C PHE A 92 2.30 -20.35 -0.19
N SER A 93 2.37 -20.53 1.13
CA SER A 93 3.24 -21.54 1.77
C SER A 93 2.60 -22.14 3.02
N GLU A 94 3.31 -23.05 3.68
CA GLU A 94 2.87 -23.55 5.00
C GLU A 94 2.83 -22.43 6.06
N GLU A 95 3.69 -21.40 5.95
CA GLU A 95 3.70 -20.25 6.86
C GLU A 95 2.61 -19.23 6.49
N TYR A 96 2.33 -19.07 5.20
CA TYR A 96 1.32 -18.14 4.65
C TYR A 96 0.38 -18.90 3.71
N PRO A 97 -0.52 -19.75 4.24
CA PRO A 97 -1.41 -20.54 3.39
C PRO A 97 -2.55 -19.69 2.80
N ASP A 98 -3.09 -20.14 1.67
CA ASP A 98 -4.41 -19.72 1.24
C ASP A 98 -5.50 -20.49 2.01
N PRO A 99 -6.23 -19.84 2.95
CA PRO A 99 -7.25 -20.52 3.75
C PRO A 99 -8.59 -20.65 3.05
N VAL A 100 -8.75 -20.05 1.85
CA VAL A 100 -10.01 -20.04 1.12
C VAL A 100 -10.14 -21.26 0.21
N TYR A 101 -9.11 -21.53 -0.59
CA TYR A 101 -9.12 -22.61 -1.57
C TYR A 101 -7.94 -23.58 -1.43
N GLY A 102 -6.88 -23.21 -0.69
CA GLY A 102 -5.66 -23.99 -0.58
C GLY A 102 -4.82 -23.97 -1.84
N GLU A 103 -4.88 -22.89 -2.61
CA GLU A 103 -4.08 -22.72 -3.82
C GLU A 103 -2.60 -22.48 -3.47
N ASP A 104 -1.71 -22.83 -4.39
CA ASP A 104 -0.27 -22.62 -4.22
C ASP A 104 0.17 -21.21 -4.66
N TYR A 105 -0.59 -20.56 -5.57
CA TYR A 105 -0.22 -19.28 -6.16
C TYR A 105 -1.41 -18.32 -6.25
N LEU A 106 -1.15 -17.02 -6.08
CA LEU A 106 -2.17 -15.98 -6.25
C LEU A 106 -2.73 -15.92 -7.68
N ARG A 107 -1.96 -16.35 -8.70
CA ARG A 107 -2.45 -16.44 -10.08
C ARG A 107 -3.64 -17.40 -10.23
N ASP A 108 -3.74 -18.41 -9.37
CA ASP A 108 -4.82 -19.38 -9.40
C ASP A 108 -6.13 -18.75 -8.89
N ILE A 109 -6.04 -17.79 -7.99
CA ILE A 109 -7.18 -16.94 -7.56
C ILE A 109 -7.67 -16.06 -8.74
N TYR A 110 -6.75 -15.49 -9.52
CA TYR A 110 -7.11 -14.69 -10.70
C TYR A 110 -7.79 -15.53 -11.80
N THR A 111 -7.26 -16.71 -12.10
CA THR A 111 -7.86 -17.62 -13.11
C THR A 111 -9.16 -18.25 -12.63
N ARG A 112 -9.38 -18.32 -11.31
CA ARG A 112 -10.68 -18.71 -10.73
C ARG A 112 -11.73 -17.63 -10.95
N ALA A 113 -11.37 -16.36 -10.81
CA ALA A 113 -12.26 -15.23 -11.09
C ALA A 113 -12.59 -15.09 -12.57
N ASP A 114 -11.57 -15.24 -13.43
CA ASP A 114 -11.67 -15.17 -14.89
C ASP A 114 -10.69 -16.15 -15.53
N SER A 115 -11.20 -17.24 -16.11
CA SER A 115 -10.37 -18.31 -16.71
C SER A 115 -9.51 -17.86 -17.87
N ASP A 116 -9.89 -16.77 -18.54
CA ASP A 116 -9.22 -16.23 -19.72
C ASP A 116 -8.51 -14.91 -19.41
N TYR A 117 -8.31 -14.61 -18.10
CA TYR A 117 -7.70 -13.35 -17.65
C TYR A 117 -6.37 -13.08 -18.33
N THR A 118 -6.25 -11.85 -18.87
CA THR A 118 -5.00 -11.34 -19.41
C THR A 118 -4.58 -10.08 -18.65
N GLY A 119 -3.51 -10.17 -17.87
CA GLY A 119 -3.00 -9.07 -17.08
C GLY A 119 -2.01 -9.49 -16.00
N ARG A 120 -1.51 -8.50 -15.27
CA ARG A 120 -0.62 -8.74 -14.13
C ARG A 120 -1.40 -9.30 -12.94
N VAL A 121 -0.78 -10.22 -12.22
CA VAL A 121 -1.27 -10.72 -10.93
C VAL A 121 -0.70 -9.85 -9.83
N THR A 122 -1.54 -8.97 -9.26
CA THR A 122 -1.15 -7.94 -8.30
C THR A 122 -1.86 -8.12 -6.95
N VAL A 123 -1.35 -7.43 -5.93
CA VAL A 123 -1.97 -7.27 -4.62
C VAL A 123 -2.15 -5.76 -4.34
N PRO A 124 -3.21 -5.35 -3.61
CA PRO A 124 -4.24 -6.16 -2.95
C PRO A 124 -5.23 -6.81 -3.92
N VAL A 125 -5.93 -7.83 -3.44
CA VAL A 125 -7.10 -8.42 -4.10
C VAL A 125 -8.24 -8.46 -3.10
N LEU A 126 -9.36 -7.84 -3.39
CA LEU A 126 -10.61 -7.96 -2.64
C LEU A 126 -11.46 -9.05 -3.29
N TRP A 127 -11.64 -10.16 -2.57
CA TRP A 127 -12.29 -11.39 -3.04
C TRP A 127 -13.66 -11.56 -2.42
N ASP A 128 -14.68 -11.89 -3.23
CA ASP A 128 -16.00 -12.33 -2.77
C ASP A 128 -16.05 -13.86 -2.72
N ARG A 129 -16.21 -14.42 -1.53
CA ARG A 129 -16.27 -15.87 -1.28
C ARG A 129 -17.56 -16.53 -1.80
N GLU A 130 -18.66 -15.77 -1.90
CA GLU A 130 -19.94 -16.29 -2.36
C GLU A 130 -20.02 -16.36 -3.89
N ARG A 131 -19.49 -15.32 -4.57
CA ARG A 131 -19.46 -15.26 -6.03
C ARG A 131 -18.22 -15.92 -6.64
N GLU A 132 -17.24 -16.25 -5.81
CA GLU A 132 -15.95 -16.81 -6.23
C GLU A 132 -15.26 -15.93 -7.30
N THR A 133 -15.19 -14.62 -7.05
CA THR A 133 -14.60 -13.66 -7.98
C THR A 133 -13.85 -12.55 -7.26
N ILE A 134 -12.97 -11.86 -8.00
CA ILE A 134 -12.33 -10.62 -7.56
C ILE A 134 -13.33 -9.48 -7.73
N VAL A 135 -13.67 -8.80 -6.64
CA VAL A 135 -14.48 -7.58 -6.67
C VAL A 135 -13.63 -6.42 -7.18
N ASN A 136 -12.47 -6.24 -6.56
CA ASN A 136 -11.62 -5.08 -6.86
C ASN A 136 -10.16 -5.38 -6.55
N ASN A 137 -9.23 -4.78 -7.31
CA ASN A 137 -7.79 -4.86 -7.07
C ASN A 137 -7.09 -3.47 -7.13
N GLU A 138 -7.87 -2.38 -6.96
CA GLU A 138 -7.37 -1.02 -6.84
C GLU A 138 -7.39 -0.55 -5.38
N SER A 139 -6.23 -0.32 -4.80
CA SER A 139 -6.08 -0.07 -3.36
C SER A 139 -6.84 1.16 -2.85
N ARG A 140 -6.91 2.25 -3.63
CA ARG A 140 -7.67 3.45 -3.26
C ARG A 140 -9.16 3.16 -3.15
N GLU A 141 -9.71 2.44 -4.13
CA GLU A 141 -11.12 2.07 -4.13
C GLU A 141 -11.46 1.08 -3.02
N ILE A 142 -10.58 0.10 -2.78
CA ILE A 142 -10.77 -0.84 -1.68
C ILE A 142 -10.78 -0.11 -0.33
N MET A 143 -9.81 0.80 -0.07
CA MET A 143 -9.81 1.60 1.17
C MET A 143 -11.14 2.35 1.34
N ARG A 144 -11.60 3.00 0.26
CA ARG A 144 -12.84 3.78 0.30
C ARG A 144 -14.06 2.90 0.56
N MET A 145 -14.16 1.72 -0.07
CA MET A 145 -15.23 0.76 0.22
C MET A 145 -15.22 0.30 1.67
N LEU A 146 -14.03 0.05 2.25
CA LEU A 146 -13.91 -0.35 3.65
C LEU A 146 -14.41 0.75 4.61
N ASP A 147 -14.16 2.01 4.28
CA ASP A 147 -14.52 3.17 5.09
C ASP A 147 -16.00 3.55 4.95
N THR A 148 -16.56 3.49 3.73
CA THR A 148 -17.88 4.05 3.45
C THR A 148 -19.02 3.05 3.43
N GLU A 149 -18.73 1.75 3.21
CA GLU A 149 -19.78 0.75 2.99
C GLU A 149 -19.95 -0.24 4.17
N PHE A 150 -18.95 -0.32 5.05
CA PHE A 150 -19.05 -1.12 6.27
C PHE A 150 -19.28 -0.23 7.50
N ASP A 151 -20.05 -0.73 8.46
CA ASP A 151 -20.15 -0.09 9.78
C ASP A 151 -18.77 -0.16 10.44
N ASP A 152 -18.14 0.99 10.69
CA ASP A 152 -16.87 1.04 11.40
C ASP A 152 -17.07 0.72 12.89
N ALA A 153 -16.25 -0.16 13.43
CA ALA A 153 -16.29 -0.51 14.84
C ALA A 153 -15.54 0.50 15.72
N ASN A 154 -14.68 1.33 15.14
CA ASN A 154 -13.72 2.18 15.84
C ASN A 154 -14.04 3.69 15.74
N GLY A 155 -15.09 4.11 15.00
CA GLY A 155 -15.43 5.53 14.82
C GLY A 155 -14.36 6.34 14.08
N VAL A 156 -13.54 5.68 13.25
CA VAL A 156 -12.52 6.30 12.39
C VAL A 156 -13.16 6.54 11.02
N ASP A 157 -13.14 7.78 10.54
CA ASP A 157 -13.60 8.18 9.22
C ASP A 157 -12.38 8.64 8.40
N LEU A 158 -12.02 7.85 7.37
CA LEU A 158 -10.85 8.10 6.55
C LEU A 158 -11.14 9.02 5.36
N TRP A 159 -12.42 9.29 5.06
CA TRP A 159 -12.86 10.17 3.97
C TRP A 159 -14.01 11.10 4.40
N PRO A 160 -13.80 11.91 5.47
CA PRO A 160 -14.84 12.69 6.12
C PRO A 160 -15.44 13.74 5.18
N GLU A 161 -16.77 13.89 5.22
CA GLU A 161 -17.56 14.70 4.28
C GLU A 161 -17.00 16.13 4.09
N GLY A 162 -16.54 16.75 5.17
CA GLY A 162 -16.00 18.13 5.14
C GLY A 162 -14.62 18.28 4.51
N TYR A 163 -13.91 17.16 4.28
CA TYR A 163 -12.51 17.12 3.82
C TYR A 163 -12.32 16.38 2.49
N ARG A 164 -13.37 15.82 1.89
CA ARG A 164 -13.31 14.97 0.69
C ARG A 164 -12.52 15.57 -0.45
N ASP A 165 -12.79 16.83 -0.79
CA ASP A 165 -12.05 17.52 -1.86
C ASP A 165 -10.55 17.66 -1.52
N ALA A 166 -10.20 17.95 -0.27
CA ALA A 166 -8.82 18.08 0.17
C ALA A 166 -8.09 16.72 0.19
N VAL A 167 -8.78 15.66 0.62
CA VAL A 167 -8.26 14.27 0.61
C VAL A 167 -7.99 13.82 -0.82
N ASP A 168 -8.97 13.98 -1.72
CA ASP A 168 -8.84 13.58 -3.12
C ASP A 168 -7.71 14.37 -3.81
N GLN A 169 -7.62 15.69 -3.56
CA GLN A 169 -6.52 16.51 -4.08
C GLN A 169 -5.16 16.04 -3.54
N ALA A 170 -5.03 15.78 -2.23
CA ALA A 170 -3.78 15.32 -1.64
C ALA A 170 -3.32 13.97 -2.24
N ILE A 171 -4.25 13.01 -2.41
CA ILE A 171 -3.95 11.73 -3.04
C ILE A 171 -3.46 11.92 -4.48
N ASP A 172 -4.13 12.75 -5.28
CA ASP A 172 -3.76 13.01 -6.66
C ASP A 172 -2.37 13.68 -6.76
N GLU A 173 -2.08 14.61 -5.83
CA GLU A 173 -0.79 15.31 -5.78
C GLU A 173 0.39 14.44 -5.32
N ILE A 174 0.16 13.39 -4.51
CA ILE A 174 1.22 12.46 -4.07
C ILE A 174 1.34 11.22 -4.95
N TYR A 175 0.30 10.87 -5.71
CA TYR A 175 0.27 9.61 -6.45
C TYR A 175 1.41 9.50 -7.44
N ASP A 176 1.47 10.40 -8.42
CA ASP A 176 2.43 10.28 -9.52
C ASP A 176 3.87 10.61 -9.11
N PRO A 177 4.14 11.72 -8.37
CA PRO A 177 5.51 12.07 -8.04
C PRO A 177 6.10 11.30 -6.86
N ILE A 178 5.29 10.81 -5.91
CA ILE A 178 5.78 10.13 -4.69
C ILE A 178 5.45 8.65 -4.72
N ASN A 179 4.15 8.26 -4.66
CA ASN A 179 3.78 6.86 -4.52
C ASN A 179 4.19 6.02 -5.73
N ASN A 180 3.98 6.52 -6.93
CA ASN A 180 4.45 5.92 -8.18
C ASN A 180 5.86 6.40 -8.54
N GLY A 181 6.26 7.59 -8.11
CA GLY A 181 7.54 8.23 -8.43
C GLY A 181 8.75 7.41 -8.03
N VAL A 182 8.72 6.77 -6.86
CA VAL A 182 9.79 5.86 -6.44
C VAL A 182 9.95 4.67 -7.38
N TYR A 183 8.86 4.18 -8.01
CA TYR A 183 8.88 3.12 -9.01
C TYR A 183 9.32 3.66 -10.38
N ARG A 184 8.87 4.86 -10.76
CA ARG A 184 9.35 5.56 -11.98
C ARG A 184 10.87 5.71 -11.95
N ALA A 185 11.43 6.09 -10.79
CA ALA A 185 12.87 6.18 -10.60
C ALA A 185 13.56 4.80 -10.62
N GLY A 186 12.98 3.82 -9.90
CA GLY A 186 13.59 2.52 -9.66
C GLY A 186 13.62 1.58 -10.86
N PHE A 187 12.60 1.66 -11.72
CA PHE A 187 12.44 0.83 -12.91
C PHE A 187 12.72 1.58 -14.23
N ALA A 188 13.24 2.80 -14.17
CA ALA A 188 13.67 3.51 -15.37
C ALA A 188 14.79 2.75 -16.09
N ASP A 189 14.65 2.57 -17.41
CA ASP A 189 15.66 1.93 -18.27
C ASP A 189 16.66 2.92 -18.84
N THR A 190 16.40 4.23 -18.72
CA THR A 190 17.30 5.28 -19.19
C THR A 190 17.70 6.25 -18.09
N GLN A 191 18.90 6.84 -18.19
CA GLN A 191 19.36 7.86 -17.25
C GLN A 191 18.44 9.08 -17.24
N ALA A 192 17.92 9.49 -18.38
CA ALA A 192 17.04 10.65 -18.51
C ALA A 192 15.69 10.43 -17.81
N ALA A 193 15.06 9.25 -17.97
CA ALA A 193 13.83 8.89 -17.29
C ALA A 193 14.04 8.81 -15.75
N HIS A 194 15.16 8.21 -15.32
CA HIS A 194 15.51 8.18 -13.90
C HIS A 194 15.68 9.58 -13.31
N GLU A 195 16.45 10.46 -13.98
CA GLU A 195 16.71 11.83 -13.49
C GLU A 195 15.42 12.65 -13.42
N ALA A 196 14.54 12.55 -14.41
CA ALA A 196 13.24 13.22 -14.40
C ALA A 196 12.36 12.75 -13.23
N ALA A 197 12.26 11.43 -13.01
CA ALA A 197 11.50 10.87 -11.90
C ALA A 197 12.08 11.28 -10.53
N ILE A 198 13.40 11.36 -10.40
CA ILE A 198 14.07 11.82 -9.17
C ILE A 198 13.80 13.31 -8.92
N GLU A 199 13.77 14.15 -9.96
CA GLU A 199 13.45 15.57 -9.82
C GLU A 199 12.02 15.76 -9.33
N ASP A 200 11.04 15.15 -9.99
CA ASP A 200 9.63 15.19 -9.60
C ASP A 200 9.41 14.70 -8.15
N LEU A 201 10.06 13.58 -7.79
CA LEU A 201 9.95 12.97 -6.46
C LEU A 201 10.43 13.92 -5.36
N PHE A 202 11.64 14.49 -5.50
CA PHE A 202 12.21 15.32 -4.46
C PHE A 202 11.59 16.71 -4.39
N ASP A 203 11.14 17.28 -5.51
CA ASP A 203 10.35 18.51 -5.50
C ASP A 203 9.01 18.33 -4.77
N ALA A 204 8.36 17.17 -4.93
CA ALA A 204 7.14 16.84 -4.21
C ALA A 204 7.41 16.59 -2.71
N LEU A 205 8.48 15.87 -2.34
CA LEU A 205 8.85 15.65 -0.95
C LEU A 205 9.19 16.97 -0.24
N ASP A 206 9.96 17.86 -0.88
CA ASP A 206 10.31 19.19 -0.32
C ASP A 206 9.05 20.05 -0.15
N ARG A 207 8.08 19.98 -1.07
CA ARG A 207 6.79 20.65 -0.93
C ARG A 207 6.00 20.12 0.27
N TRP A 208 5.87 18.81 0.42
CA TRP A 208 5.13 18.22 1.54
C TRP A 208 5.85 18.39 2.87
N GLU A 209 7.16 18.44 2.88
CA GLU A 209 7.95 18.83 4.06
C GLU A 209 7.53 20.22 4.57
N ALA A 210 7.38 21.19 3.64
CA ALA A 210 6.95 22.55 3.98
C ALA A 210 5.49 22.62 4.44
N VAL A 211 4.58 21.86 3.79
CA VAL A 211 3.17 21.78 4.17
C VAL A 211 3.02 21.19 5.58
N LEU A 212 3.74 20.12 5.88
CA LEU A 212 3.71 19.45 7.18
C LEU A 212 4.40 20.24 8.30
N ASP A 213 5.06 21.35 8.03
CA ASP A 213 5.51 22.29 9.08
C ASP A 213 4.33 23.08 9.67
N GLU A 214 3.30 23.34 8.89
CA GLU A 214 2.17 24.19 9.23
C GLU A 214 0.89 23.41 9.59
N GLN A 215 0.70 22.20 9.04
CA GLN A 215 -0.45 21.34 9.30
C GLN A 215 -0.03 19.93 9.71
N ARG A 216 -0.88 19.23 10.48
CA ARG A 216 -0.52 17.94 11.07
C ARG A 216 -0.60 16.80 10.07
N PHE A 217 -1.60 16.81 9.17
CA PHE A 217 -1.89 15.77 8.17
C PHE A 217 -2.03 16.36 6.76
N LEU A 218 -2.12 15.51 5.74
CA LEU A 218 -2.13 15.96 4.35
C LEU A 218 -3.38 16.76 3.99
N ALA A 219 -4.52 16.45 4.62
CA ALA A 219 -5.77 17.19 4.43
C ALA A 219 -6.04 18.27 5.49
N GLY A 220 -5.02 18.62 6.32
CA GLY A 220 -5.15 19.64 7.37
C GLY A 220 -4.94 19.10 8.78
N ASP A 221 -5.99 19.15 9.62
CA ASP A 221 -5.97 18.71 11.02
C ASP A 221 -6.64 17.34 11.27
N VAL A 222 -7.06 16.63 10.20
CA VAL A 222 -7.68 15.31 10.26
C VAL A 222 -6.80 14.25 9.58
N PHE A 223 -6.70 13.08 10.20
CA PHE A 223 -6.05 11.90 9.61
C PHE A 223 -7.00 11.23 8.61
N THR A 224 -6.51 10.90 7.41
CA THR A 224 -7.33 10.43 6.28
C THR A 224 -6.64 9.33 5.47
N GLU A 225 -7.35 8.78 4.47
CA GLU A 225 -6.78 7.82 3.51
C GLU A 225 -5.59 8.39 2.72
N ALA A 226 -5.48 9.73 2.57
CA ALA A 226 -4.32 10.37 1.96
C ALA A 226 -3.05 10.16 2.79
N ASP A 227 -3.16 10.22 4.11
CA ASP A 227 -2.06 9.97 5.04
C ASP A 227 -1.63 8.50 5.01
N ILE A 228 -2.59 7.57 4.92
CA ILE A 228 -2.29 6.14 4.71
C ILE A 228 -1.51 5.94 3.41
N ALA A 229 -1.93 6.60 2.33
CA ALA A 229 -1.29 6.51 1.02
C ALA A 229 0.15 7.05 1.03
N MET A 230 0.39 8.15 1.72
CA MET A 230 1.72 8.73 1.89
C MET A 230 2.59 7.85 2.80
N PHE A 231 2.09 7.49 3.97
CA PHE A 231 2.78 6.66 4.95
C PHE A 231 3.28 5.35 4.35
N ALA A 232 2.47 4.66 3.54
CA ALA A 232 2.86 3.41 2.91
C ALA A 232 4.14 3.54 2.06
N THR A 233 4.40 4.70 1.47
CA THR A 233 5.64 4.99 0.75
C THR A 233 6.77 5.39 1.69
N LEU A 234 6.51 6.32 2.63
CA LEU A 234 7.54 6.86 3.51
C LEU A 234 8.16 5.80 4.43
N ILE A 235 7.36 4.89 4.99
CA ILE A 235 7.83 3.81 5.88
C ILE A 235 8.80 2.84 5.17
N ARG A 236 8.77 2.79 3.84
CA ARG A 236 9.65 1.96 2.99
C ARG A 236 10.86 2.72 2.48
N PHE A 237 10.83 4.05 2.52
CA PHE A 237 11.72 4.87 1.73
C PHE A 237 13.19 4.62 2.07
N ASP A 238 13.57 4.79 3.32
CA ASP A 238 14.96 4.70 3.76
C ASP A 238 15.51 3.26 3.69
N HIS A 239 14.66 2.27 4.00
CA HIS A 239 15.02 0.86 3.94
C HIS A 239 15.17 0.31 2.52
N VAL A 240 14.39 0.86 1.56
CA VAL A 240 14.30 0.30 0.21
C VAL A 240 14.56 1.34 -0.87
N TYR A 241 13.68 2.34 -1.03
CA TYR A 241 13.70 3.19 -2.21
C TYR A 241 14.96 4.02 -2.32
N HIS A 242 15.49 4.50 -1.19
CA HIS A 242 16.73 5.25 -1.12
C HIS A 242 17.91 4.47 -1.74
N THR A 243 18.08 3.21 -1.39
CA THR A 243 19.22 2.40 -1.85
C THR A 243 18.89 1.59 -3.08
N HIS A 244 17.80 0.81 -3.06
CA HIS A 244 17.44 -0.13 -4.11
C HIS A 244 17.02 0.58 -5.40
N PHE A 245 16.18 1.60 -5.28
CA PHE A 245 15.70 2.42 -6.40
C PHE A 245 16.51 3.69 -6.66
N LYS A 246 17.58 3.89 -5.89
CA LYS A 246 18.49 5.04 -6.03
C LYS A 246 17.80 6.40 -5.81
N CYS A 247 16.72 6.45 -5.02
CA CYS A 247 16.06 7.68 -4.60
C CYS A 247 16.86 8.36 -3.48
N ASN A 248 18.14 8.65 -3.72
CA ASN A 248 19.14 8.86 -2.67
C ASN A 248 19.69 10.29 -2.57
N ARG A 249 18.94 11.30 -3.02
CA ARG A 249 19.32 12.71 -2.78
C ARG A 249 19.27 13.06 -1.30
N ARG A 250 18.22 12.53 -0.60
CA ARG A 250 18.00 12.75 0.83
C ARG A 250 17.16 11.61 1.38
N ALA A 251 17.47 11.13 2.58
CA ALA A 251 16.66 10.13 3.27
C ALA A 251 15.46 10.77 4.00
N ILE A 252 14.38 10.03 4.24
CA ILE A 252 13.21 10.58 4.94
C ILE A 252 13.56 10.98 6.39
N HIS A 253 14.42 10.23 7.08
CA HIS A 253 14.83 10.59 8.44
C HIS A 253 15.64 11.91 8.52
N GLU A 254 16.09 12.46 7.40
CA GLU A 254 16.74 13.76 7.30
C GLU A 254 15.75 14.92 7.07
N TYR A 255 14.47 14.64 6.85
CA TYR A 255 13.38 15.62 6.72
C TYR A 255 12.67 15.80 8.07
N PRO A 256 12.79 16.93 8.77
CA PRO A 256 12.23 17.10 10.09
C PRO A 256 10.73 16.80 10.21
N ASN A 257 9.93 17.31 9.27
CA ASN A 257 8.48 17.16 9.33
C ASN A 257 8.01 15.81 8.79
N LEU A 258 8.48 15.38 7.61
CA LEU A 258 8.14 14.07 7.03
C LEU A 258 8.56 12.91 7.94
N TRP A 259 9.72 13.01 8.60
CA TRP A 259 10.18 12.00 9.55
C TRP A 259 9.28 11.91 10.78
N ASN A 260 8.99 13.06 11.43
CA ASN A 260 8.11 13.09 12.60
C ASN A 260 6.67 12.70 12.26
N TYR A 261 6.17 13.06 11.07
CA TYR A 261 4.89 12.61 10.54
C TYR A 261 4.85 11.09 10.34
N THR A 262 5.90 10.50 9.77
CA THR A 262 5.99 9.04 9.61
C THR A 262 6.02 8.32 10.95
N LYS A 263 6.75 8.85 11.94
CA LYS A 263 6.78 8.29 13.30
C LYS A 263 5.42 8.40 13.99
N GLU A 264 4.73 9.52 13.86
CA GLU A 264 3.40 9.70 14.44
C GLU A 264 2.43 8.62 13.94
N ILE A 265 2.33 8.46 12.62
CA ILE A 265 1.41 7.47 12.03
C ILE A 265 1.81 6.05 12.41
N TYR A 266 3.11 5.73 12.43
CA TYR A 266 3.60 4.42 12.88
C TYR A 266 3.16 4.11 14.32
N GLN A 267 3.08 5.13 15.19
CA GLN A 267 2.72 5.00 16.60
C GLN A 267 1.21 5.01 16.86
N PHE A 268 0.36 5.18 15.85
CA PHE A 268 -1.08 4.97 16.03
C PHE A 268 -1.38 3.54 16.42
N PRO A 269 -2.35 3.30 17.32
CA PRO A 269 -2.72 1.97 17.75
C PRO A 269 -3.00 1.02 16.57
N GLY A 270 -2.30 -0.11 16.53
CA GLY A 270 -2.47 -1.12 15.49
C GLY A 270 -1.70 -0.88 14.18
N VAL A 271 -1.12 0.28 13.94
CA VAL A 271 -0.38 0.56 12.69
C VAL A 271 0.96 -0.17 12.64
N ALA A 272 1.73 -0.17 13.75
CA ALA A 272 3.03 -0.85 13.82
C ALA A 272 2.94 -2.34 13.48
N GLU A 273 1.85 -3.03 13.84
CA GLU A 273 1.60 -4.45 13.56
C GLU A 273 1.41 -4.71 12.06
N THR A 274 0.98 -3.70 11.30
CA THR A 274 0.84 -3.81 9.85
C THR A 274 2.17 -3.69 9.11
N VAL A 275 3.20 -3.11 9.74
CA VAL A 275 4.54 -2.91 9.18
C VAL A 275 5.41 -4.15 9.42
N LYS A 276 5.96 -4.72 8.35
CA LYS A 276 6.90 -5.86 8.40
C LYS A 276 8.14 -5.54 7.58
N LEU A 277 9.13 -4.89 8.20
CA LEU A 277 10.36 -4.46 7.54
C LEU A 277 11.14 -5.62 6.92
N ASP A 278 11.12 -6.82 7.55
CA ASP A 278 11.73 -8.01 6.97
C ASP A 278 11.07 -8.40 5.63
N HIS A 279 9.73 -8.44 5.56
CA HIS A 279 9.03 -8.70 4.31
C HIS A 279 9.33 -7.64 3.25
N ILE A 280 9.34 -6.37 3.67
CA ILE A 280 9.64 -5.23 2.79
C ILE A 280 11.03 -5.38 2.18
N THR A 281 12.06 -5.50 3.00
CA THR A 281 13.44 -5.57 2.52
C THR A 281 13.70 -6.83 1.69
N ARG A 282 13.26 -8.00 2.15
CA ARG A 282 13.40 -9.25 1.39
C ARG A 282 12.72 -9.18 0.04
N HIS A 283 11.48 -8.66 -0.02
CA HIS A 283 10.76 -8.54 -1.29
C HIS A 283 11.56 -7.73 -2.31
N TYR A 284 11.86 -6.48 -1.99
CA TYR A 284 12.50 -5.59 -2.95
C TYR A 284 13.89 -6.07 -3.38
N TYR A 285 14.73 -6.45 -2.42
CA TYR A 285 16.10 -6.83 -2.73
C TYR A 285 16.26 -8.22 -3.34
N MET A 286 15.30 -9.12 -3.11
CA MET A 286 15.39 -10.50 -3.61
C MET A 286 14.51 -10.79 -4.83
N SER A 287 13.44 -9.99 -5.07
CA SER A 287 12.50 -10.24 -6.18
C SER A 287 12.81 -9.44 -7.45
N HIS A 288 13.61 -8.39 -7.36
CA HIS A 288 13.95 -7.52 -8.50
C HIS A 288 15.39 -7.77 -8.94
N ASP A 289 15.60 -8.87 -9.64
CA ASP A 289 16.94 -9.32 -10.08
C ASP A 289 17.54 -8.43 -11.19
N ASP A 290 16.74 -7.72 -11.97
CA ASP A 290 17.21 -6.70 -12.90
C ASP A 290 17.85 -5.50 -12.16
N VAL A 291 17.35 -5.15 -10.97
CA VAL A 291 17.88 -4.06 -10.14
C VAL A 291 18.98 -4.54 -9.20
N ASN A 292 18.82 -5.73 -8.63
CA ASN A 292 19.74 -6.34 -7.66
C ASN A 292 20.04 -7.80 -8.01
N PRO A 293 20.89 -8.08 -9.03
CA PRO A 293 21.09 -9.42 -9.58
C PRO A 293 21.70 -10.42 -8.59
N LYS A 294 22.35 -9.94 -7.53
CA LYS A 294 22.91 -10.82 -6.48
C LYS A 294 21.93 -11.11 -5.35
N ARG A 295 20.78 -10.47 -5.32
CA ARG A 295 19.73 -10.63 -4.30
C ARG A 295 20.22 -10.43 -2.86
N LEU A 296 21.24 -9.57 -2.68
CA LEU A 296 21.75 -9.23 -1.35
C LEU A 296 20.84 -8.23 -0.67
N VAL A 297 20.43 -8.55 0.54
CA VAL A 297 19.64 -7.66 1.40
C VAL A 297 20.58 -6.81 2.25
N PRO A 298 20.51 -5.47 2.24
CA PRO A 298 21.35 -4.63 3.07
C PRO A 298 20.99 -4.76 4.55
N SER A 299 21.94 -4.48 5.43
CA SER A 299 21.77 -4.57 6.90
C SER A 299 21.33 -3.27 7.56
N GLY A 300 21.14 -2.20 6.82
CA GLY A 300 20.70 -0.89 7.31
C GLY A 300 19.57 -0.32 6.45
N PRO A 301 19.06 0.88 6.78
CA PRO A 301 19.48 1.75 7.88
C PRO A 301 19.06 1.25 9.26
N ASP A 302 19.73 1.72 10.33
CA ASP A 302 19.35 1.50 11.72
C ASP A 302 18.57 2.74 12.21
N ILE A 303 17.25 2.71 11.99
CA ILE A 303 16.31 3.79 12.35
C ILE A 303 15.13 3.20 13.12
N ASP A 304 14.62 3.96 14.09
CA ASP A 304 13.56 3.55 14.99
C ASP A 304 12.33 4.46 14.85
N PHE A 305 11.24 3.93 14.31
CA PHE A 305 9.98 4.67 14.17
C PHE A 305 9.22 4.82 15.49
N SER A 306 9.62 4.14 16.56
CA SER A 306 9.03 4.28 17.90
C SER A 306 9.62 5.43 18.71
N GLU A 307 10.68 6.09 18.22
CA GLU A 307 11.22 7.29 18.87
C GLU A 307 10.17 8.41 18.95
N PRO A 308 10.22 9.25 19.98
CA PRO A 308 9.28 10.37 20.11
C PRO A 308 9.22 11.26 18.86
N HIS A 309 8.05 11.73 18.52
CA HIS A 309 7.80 12.74 17.49
C HIS A 309 7.40 14.08 18.12
N ASP A 310 7.35 15.15 17.33
CA ASP A 310 6.99 16.51 17.77
C ASP A 310 5.64 17.01 17.20
N ARG A 311 4.86 16.11 16.57
CA ARG A 311 3.64 16.49 15.85
C ARG A 311 2.53 17.06 16.75
N ASP A 312 2.59 16.80 18.07
CA ASP A 312 1.67 17.38 19.05
C ASP A 312 1.73 18.92 19.15
N ARG A 313 2.77 19.54 18.57
CA ARG A 313 2.84 20.99 18.39
C ARG A 313 1.76 21.55 17.45
N LEU A 314 1.17 20.74 16.62
CA LEU A 314 0.15 21.11 15.64
C LEU A 314 -1.24 20.60 16.07
N PRO A 315 -2.31 21.37 15.79
CA PRO A 315 -3.65 20.92 16.13
C PRO A 315 -4.04 19.68 15.28
N ALA A 316 -4.87 18.83 15.88
CA ALA A 316 -5.51 17.71 15.18
C ALA A 316 -6.88 17.41 15.79
N ASP A 317 -7.83 17.06 14.92
CA ASP A 317 -9.07 16.40 15.28
C ASP A 317 -8.89 14.90 15.06
N LEU A 318 -8.36 14.22 16.08
CA LEU A 318 -8.11 12.78 16.05
C LEU A 318 -9.18 12.06 16.85
N PRO A 319 -9.77 10.98 16.31
CA PRO A 319 -10.57 10.03 17.08
C PRO A 319 -9.79 9.53 18.31
N SER A 320 -10.50 9.17 19.38
CA SER A 320 -9.88 8.64 20.61
C SER A 320 -9.07 7.38 20.35
N GLU A 321 -9.51 6.59 19.40
CA GLU A 321 -8.92 5.31 18.97
C GLU A 321 -7.55 5.46 18.32
N LEU A 322 -7.26 6.61 17.75
CA LEU A 322 -5.94 6.95 17.16
C LEU A 322 -5.00 7.65 18.13
N ARG A 323 -5.41 7.86 19.40
CA ARG A 323 -4.54 8.48 20.40
C ARG A 323 -3.72 7.42 21.12
N ALA A 324 -2.42 7.64 21.26
CA ALA A 324 -1.49 6.70 21.89
C ALA A 324 -1.86 6.28 23.33
N ASP A 325 -2.68 7.06 24.02
CA ASP A 325 -3.14 6.77 25.39
C ASP A 325 -4.29 5.73 25.44
N ALA A 326 -4.91 5.37 24.31
CA ALA A 326 -5.99 4.39 24.26
C ALA A 326 -5.54 2.95 24.51
N ALA A 327 -4.25 2.65 24.30
CA ALA A 327 -3.68 1.30 24.48
C ALA A 327 -3.49 0.86 25.94
N VAL A 328 -3.79 1.69 26.95
CA VAL A 328 -3.55 1.41 28.39
C VAL A 328 -4.85 1.09 29.15
N ALA A 329 -6.00 1.11 28.51
CA ALA A 329 -7.30 1.01 29.18
C ALA A 329 -7.93 -0.38 29.24
N ASP A 330 -7.34 -1.41 28.65
CA ASP A 330 -7.83 -2.80 28.68
C ASP A 330 -6.74 -3.77 29.19
N ASP A 331 -6.52 -3.77 30.53
CA ASP A 331 -5.92 -4.88 31.30
C ASP A 331 -6.79 -5.17 32.55
#